data_7e7f3edf866b968d5edcf022ffc6740c
#
_entry.id   7e7f3edf866b968d5edcf022ffc6740c
#
_cell.length_a   1.000
_cell.length_b   1.000
_cell.length_c   1.000
_cell.angle_alpha   90.00
_cell.angle_beta   90.00
_cell.angle_gamma   90.00
#
_symmetry.space_group_name_H-M   'P 1'
#
loop_
_entity.id
_entity.type
_entity.pdbx_description
1 polymer ?
#
loop_
_entity_poly.entity_id
_entity_poly.type
_entity_poly.pdbx_seq_one_letter_code
_entity_poly.pdbx_strand_id
1 'polypeptide(L)'
;MTELGWHHVSYAGDVKVTALPAIHHSRRVLFDANSSLWATFLFEYQGFKVSFGGDSAMGPFLRQTGHKYGPIDLALIGIGAYAPRKLLRSMHASPEEAVEMGKAIGANALLGVHWRTIELSEEEAFEPARRFTEAALKAATTSKTSHCRLMERESHWTCTREYLS
;
A
#
# COMPACT_ATOMS: atom_id res chain seq x y z
N MET A 1 10.50 18.36 13.29
CA MET A 1 9.56 17.22 13.09
C MET A 1 8.21 17.83 12.77
N THR A 2 7.53 17.36 11.75
CA THR A 2 6.20 17.88 11.36
C THR A 2 5.16 16.82 11.69
N GLU A 3 4.16 17.20 12.50
CA GLU A 3 3.01 16.34 12.82
C GLU A 3 1.91 16.53 11.78
N LEU A 4 1.34 15.44 11.27
CA LEU A 4 0.30 15.46 10.28
C LEU A 4 -0.94 14.69 10.77
N GLY A 5 -2.08 15.35 10.72
CA GLY A 5 -3.37 14.66 10.77
C GLY A 5 -3.77 14.11 9.39
N TRP A 6 -4.81 13.29 9.33
CA TRP A 6 -5.33 12.80 8.05
C TRP A 6 -5.76 13.95 7.14
N HIS A 7 -5.43 13.84 5.89
CA HIS A 7 -5.62 14.84 4.82
C HIS A 7 -4.77 16.11 4.97
N HIS A 8 -3.90 16.19 5.98
CA HIS A 8 -2.94 17.28 6.07
C HIS A 8 -1.81 17.07 5.07
N VAL A 9 -1.26 18.19 4.61
CA VAL A 9 -0.20 18.26 3.62
C VAL A 9 1.05 18.85 4.23
N SER A 10 2.20 18.30 3.90
CA SER A 10 3.52 18.86 4.16
C SER A 10 4.38 18.76 2.90
N TYR A 11 5.54 19.39 2.92
CA TYR A 11 6.50 19.35 1.82
C TYR A 11 7.86 18.90 2.33
N ALA A 12 8.48 18.00 1.58
CA ALA A 12 9.87 17.57 1.75
C ALA A 12 10.64 17.96 0.49
N GLY A 13 11.27 19.15 0.52
CA GLY A 13 11.75 19.79 -0.72
C GLY A 13 10.57 20.04 -1.65
N ASP A 14 10.69 19.60 -2.90
CA ASP A 14 9.64 19.74 -3.92
C ASP A 14 8.59 18.62 -3.88
N VAL A 15 8.75 17.64 -2.99
CA VAL A 15 7.79 16.54 -2.85
C VAL A 15 6.66 16.97 -1.92
N LYS A 16 5.43 16.97 -2.44
CA LYS A 16 4.23 17.14 -1.64
C LYS A 16 3.87 15.82 -0.97
N VAL A 17 3.69 15.83 0.35
CA VAL A 17 3.34 14.68 1.16
C VAL A 17 1.97 14.89 1.79
N THR A 18 1.02 14.03 1.49
CA THR A 18 -0.32 14.04 2.10
C THR A 18 -0.49 12.81 2.98
N ALA A 19 -0.83 13.02 4.26
CA ALA A 19 -1.20 11.92 5.16
C ALA A 19 -2.65 11.50 4.89
N LEU A 20 -2.89 10.20 4.72
CA LEU A 20 -4.20 9.62 4.42
C LEU A 20 -4.60 8.62 5.51
N PRO A 21 -5.90 8.36 5.71
CA PRO A 21 -6.35 7.32 6.63
C PRO A 21 -5.76 5.95 6.32
N ALA A 22 -5.52 5.18 7.37
CA ALA A 22 -5.20 3.76 7.32
C ALA A 22 -6.11 3.00 8.29
N ILE A 23 -6.07 1.68 8.31
CA ILE A 23 -6.67 0.85 9.35
C ILE A 23 -5.56 0.06 10.01
N HIS A 24 -5.16 0.52 11.15
CA HIS A 24 -4.16 -0.10 12.00
C HIS A 24 -4.38 0.36 13.45
N HIS A 25 -3.38 0.24 14.29
CA HIS A 25 -3.33 0.82 15.62
C HIS A 25 -1.93 1.38 15.89
N SER A 26 -1.79 2.25 16.87
CA SER A 26 -0.50 2.72 17.33
C SER A 26 -0.26 2.34 18.78
N ARG A 27 0.95 1.88 19.07
CA ARG A 27 1.40 1.60 20.44
C ARG A 27 2.93 1.57 20.47
N ARG A 28 3.54 2.33 21.36
CA ARG A 28 4.98 2.30 21.63
C ARG A 28 5.29 1.75 23.02
N VAL A 29 4.46 2.10 24.00
CA VAL A 29 4.57 1.67 25.38
C VAL A 29 3.22 1.21 25.92
N LEU A 30 3.19 0.69 27.14
CA LEU A 30 2.01 0.04 27.70
C LEU A 30 0.78 0.96 27.79
N PHE A 31 0.98 2.27 27.94
CA PHE A 31 -0.06 3.25 28.25
C PHE A 31 -0.34 4.26 27.13
N ASP A 32 0.24 4.09 25.93
CA ASP A 32 0.08 5.03 24.82
C ASP A 32 -0.70 4.45 23.63
N ALA A 33 -1.49 3.41 23.86
CA ALA A 33 -2.29 2.79 22.82
C ALA A 33 -3.17 3.82 22.10
N ASN A 34 -3.03 3.91 20.76
CA ASN A 34 -3.78 4.82 19.89
C ASN A 34 -3.61 6.32 20.19
N SER A 35 -2.51 6.71 20.84
CA SER A 35 -2.19 8.11 21.10
C SER A 35 -1.60 8.83 19.89
N SER A 36 -1.18 8.09 18.86
CA SER A 36 -0.73 8.63 17.56
C SER A 36 -1.62 8.09 16.46
N LEU A 37 -1.88 8.89 15.43
CA LEU A 37 -2.61 8.45 14.25
C LEU A 37 -1.73 7.49 13.42
N TRP A 38 -2.36 6.47 12.88
CA TRP A 38 -1.82 5.61 11.84
C TRP A 38 -2.21 6.20 10.48
N ALA A 39 -1.30 6.18 9.54
CA ALA A 39 -1.50 6.83 8.25
C ALA A 39 -0.83 6.07 7.11
N THR A 40 -1.41 6.18 5.93
CA THR A 40 -0.74 5.97 4.66
C THR A 40 -0.27 7.33 4.14
N PHE A 41 0.66 7.34 3.19
CA PHE A 41 1.18 8.60 2.65
C PHE A 41 1.07 8.61 1.12
N LEU A 42 0.62 9.74 0.59
CA LEU A 42 0.67 10.03 -0.83
C LEU A 42 1.79 11.04 -1.08
N PHE A 43 2.73 10.65 -1.92
CA PHE A 43 3.84 11.49 -2.39
C PHE A 43 3.53 11.94 -3.82
N GLU A 44 3.65 13.25 -4.05
CA GLU A 44 3.42 13.87 -5.37
C GLU A 44 4.65 14.70 -5.76
N TYR A 45 5.23 14.38 -6.92
CA TYR A 45 6.37 15.10 -7.48
C TYR A 45 6.26 15.17 -8.99
N GLN A 46 6.30 16.35 -9.57
CA GLN A 46 6.21 16.59 -11.01
C GLN A 46 5.05 15.84 -11.71
N GLY A 47 3.90 15.80 -11.06
CA GLY A 47 2.72 15.10 -11.55
C GLY A 47 2.71 13.59 -11.35
N PHE A 48 3.81 12.97 -10.89
CA PHE A 48 3.87 11.55 -10.54
C PHE A 48 3.42 11.35 -9.09
N LYS A 49 2.57 10.35 -8.86
CA LYS A 49 1.96 10.06 -7.56
C LYS A 49 2.30 8.66 -7.09
N VAL A 50 2.87 8.58 -5.89
CA VAL A 50 3.18 7.31 -5.21
C VAL A 50 2.39 7.24 -3.91
N SER A 51 1.60 6.19 -3.73
CA SER A 51 0.96 5.88 -2.45
C SER A 51 1.79 4.85 -1.70
N PHE A 52 2.18 5.17 -0.47
CA PHE A 52 2.82 4.24 0.46
C PHE A 52 1.81 3.83 1.52
N GLY A 53 1.36 2.58 1.44
CA GLY A 53 0.29 2.03 2.27
C GLY A 53 0.71 1.78 3.72
N GLY A 54 2.01 1.53 3.96
CA GLY A 54 2.46 1.08 5.29
C GLY A 54 1.69 -0.18 5.72
N ASP A 55 1.43 -0.28 7.01
CA ASP A 55 0.62 -1.32 7.62
C ASP A 55 -0.83 -0.87 7.65
N SER A 56 -1.68 -1.53 6.89
CA SER A 56 -3.11 -1.22 6.86
C SER A 56 -3.94 -2.41 6.45
N ALA A 57 -5.10 -2.54 7.07
CA ALA A 57 -6.15 -3.41 6.58
C ALA A 57 -7.00 -2.72 5.50
N MET A 58 -7.84 -3.51 4.82
CA MET A 58 -8.85 -3.03 3.90
C MET A 58 -9.85 -2.11 4.61
N GLY A 59 -10.13 -0.95 4.05
CA GLY A 59 -11.02 0.04 4.66
C GLY A 59 -11.97 0.74 3.69
N PRO A 60 -13.09 1.27 4.20
CA PRO A 60 -14.13 1.90 3.37
C PRO A 60 -13.68 3.22 2.71
N PHE A 61 -12.69 3.90 3.29
CA PHE A 61 -12.16 5.18 2.79
C PHE A 61 -11.35 5.07 1.49
N LEU A 62 -10.92 3.87 1.10
CA LEU A 62 -10.04 3.68 -0.06
C LEU A 62 -10.65 4.21 -1.36
N ARG A 63 -11.94 3.97 -1.60
CA ARG A 63 -12.64 4.50 -2.79
C ARG A 63 -12.70 6.02 -2.79
N GLN A 64 -12.96 6.63 -1.62
CA GLN A 64 -12.96 8.09 -1.48
C GLN A 64 -11.56 8.66 -1.72
N THR A 65 -10.52 7.97 -1.24
CA THR A 65 -9.12 8.32 -1.51
C THR A 65 -8.84 8.29 -3.02
N GLY A 66 -9.25 7.24 -3.72
CA GLY A 66 -9.12 7.13 -5.16
C GLY A 66 -9.84 8.24 -5.92
N HIS A 67 -11.07 8.56 -5.54
CA HIS A 67 -11.84 9.66 -6.14
C HIS A 67 -11.20 11.04 -5.90
N LYS A 68 -10.66 11.26 -4.70
CA LYS A 68 -10.11 12.57 -4.33
C LYS A 68 -8.69 12.81 -4.86
N TYR A 69 -7.86 11.79 -4.87
CA TYR A 69 -6.41 11.92 -5.12
C TYR A 69 -5.92 11.20 -6.37
N GLY A 70 -6.73 10.29 -6.93
CA GLY A 70 -6.37 9.54 -8.13
C GLY A 70 -6.28 10.39 -9.42
N PRO A 71 -5.77 9.84 -10.48
CA PRO A 71 -5.10 8.53 -10.56
C PRO A 71 -3.78 8.51 -9.76
N ILE A 72 -3.42 7.33 -9.26
CA ILE A 72 -2.16 7.07 -8.55
C ILE A 72 -1.27 6.22 -9.46
N ASP A 73 -0.04 6.67 -9.72
CA ASP A 73 0.84 5.97 -10.66
C ASP A 73 1.37 4.66 -10.07
N LEU A 74 1.75 4.66 -8.78
CA LEU A 74 2.27 3.49 -8.08
C LEU A 74 1.72 3.43 -6.66
N ALA A 75 1.22 2.27 -6.25
CA ALA A 75 0.88 2.01 -4.85
C ALA A 75 1.75 0.89 -4.28
N LEU A 76 2.43 1.19 -3.17
CA LEU A 76 3.16 0.25 -2.34
C LEU A 76 2.21 -0.21 -1.23
N ILE A 77 1.85 -1.50 -1.19
CA ILE A 77 0.82 -2.02 -0.27
C ILE A 77 1.39 -3.22 0.48
N GLY A 78 1.17 -3.26 1.80
CA GLY A 78 1.56 -4.39 2.64
C GLY A 78 0.82 -5.67 2.22
N ILE A 79 1.57 -6.77 2.06
CA ILE A 79 1.05 -8.08 1.67
C ILE A 79 1.39 -9.20 2.66
N GLY A 80 2.13 -8.90 3.72
CA GLY A 80 2.53 -9.84 4.78
C GLY A 80 1.83 -9.55 6.10
N ALA A 81 2.18 -10.33 7.11
CA ALA A 81 1.65 -10.25 8.47
C ALA A 81 0.12 -10.46 8.55
N TYR A 82 -0.44 -11.36 7.71
CA TYR A 82 -1.89 -11.57 7.65
C TYR A 82 -2.37 -12.87 8.31
N ALA A 83 -1.49 -13.81 8.66
CA ALA A 83 -1.87 -15.08 9.26
C ALA A 83 -1.51 -15.14 10.76
N PRO A 84 -2.39 -15.66 11.63
CA PRO A 84 -3.72 -16.21 11.32
C PRO A 84 -4.74 -15.11 11.04
N ARG A 85 -5.47 -15.25 9.96
CA ARG A 85 -6.38 -14.23 9.42
C ARG A 85 -7.42 -13.75 10.44
N LYS A 86 -7.88 -14.65 11.31
CA LYS A 86 -8.86 -14.32 12.35
C LYS A 86 -8.39 -13.22 13.31
N LEU A 87 -7.09 -13.16 13.58
CA LEU A 87 -6.50 -12.18 14.50
C LEU A 87 -6.02 -10.92 13.76
N LEU A 88 -5.43 -11.08 12.57
CA LEU A 88 -4.70 -10.01 11.90
C LEU A 88 -5.51 -9.25 10.84
N ARG A 89 -6.70 -9.73 10.47
CA ARG A 89 -7.54 -9.08 9.43
C ARG A 89 -7.95 -7.64 9.71
N SER A 90 -7.94 -7.23 10.96
CA SER A 90 -8.28 -5.86 11.38
C SER A 90 -7.12 -4.89 11.33
N MET A 91 -5.91 -5.37 11.03
CA MET A 91 -4.68 -4.57 11.02
C MET A 91 -3.90 -4.68 9.71
N HIS A 92 -3.92 -5.86 9.07
CA HIS A 92 -3.16 -6.14 7.87
C HIS A 92 -4.07 -6.70 6.77
N ALA A 93 -3.84 -6.27 5.54
CA ALA A 93 -4.48 -6.84 4.37
C ALA A 93 -3.89 -8.22 4.03
N SER A 94 -4.71 -9.13 3.47
CA SER A 94 -4.18 -10.29 2.76
C SER A 94 -3.64 -9.88 1.40
N PRO A 95 -2.83 -10.71 0.72
CA PRO A 95 -2.34 -10.41 -0.61
C PRO A 95 -3.45 -10.10 -1.63
N GLU A 96 -4.58 -10.80 -1.54
CA GLU A 96 -5.74 -10.56 -2.41
C GLU A 96 -6.43 -9.24 -2.08
N GLU A 97 -6.58 -8.93 -0.79
CA GLU A 97 -7.12 -7.65 -0.35
C GLU A 97 -6.21 -6.49 -0.76
N ALA A 98 -4.88 -6.66 -0.74
CA ALA A 98 -3.94 -5.65 -1.20
C ALA A 98 -4.15 -5.29 -2.68
N VAL A 99 -4.44 -6.26 -3.55
CA VAL A 99 -4.82 -6.02 -4.95
C VAL A 99 -6.12 -5.23 -5.04
N GLU A 100 -7.13 -5.59 -4.25
CA GLU A 100 -8.40 -4.86 -4.24
C GLU A 100 -8.25 -3.44 -3.65
N MET A 101 -7.36 -3.24 -2.67
CA MET A 101 -7.02 -1.90 -2.16
C MET A 101 -6.42 -1.03 -3.26
N GLY A 102 -5.47 -1.57 -4.03
CA GLY A 102 -4.86 -0.87 -5.16
C GLY A 102 -5.88 -0.45 -6.22
N LYS A 103 -6.81 -1.33 -6.57
CA LYS A 103 -7.94 -1.01 -7.47
C LYS A 103 -8.83 0.08 -6.89
N ALA A 104 -9.16 -0.01 -5.60
CA ALA A 104 -10.06 0.92 -4.93
C ALA A 104 -9.51 2.35 -4.91
N ILE A 105 -8.18 2.52 -4.79
CA ILE A 105 -7.53 3.84 -4.85
C ILE A 105 -7.20 4.29 -6.27
N GLY A 106 -7.51 3.50 -7.29
CA GLY A 106 -7.24 3.83 -8.70
C GLY A 106 -5.76 3.82 -9.06
N ALA A 107 -4.99 2.87 -8.51
CA ALA A 107 -3.57 2.75 -8.80
C ALA A 107 -3.32 2.09 -10.17
N ASN A 108 -2.41 2.69 -10.95
CA ASN A 108 -1.99 2.17 -12.25
C ASN A 108 -1.03 0.98 -12.13
N ALA A 109 -0.19 1.00 -11.09
CA ALA A 109 0.73 -0.09 -10.77
C ALA A 109 0.73 -0.40 -9.27
N LEU A 110 0.96 -1.67 -8.92
CA LEU A 110 1.02 -2.14 -7.54
C LEU A 110 2.37 -2.78 -7.24
N LEU A 111 2.87 -2.53 -6.04
CA LEU A 111 4.07 -3.14 -5.50
C LEU A 111 3.77 -3.73 -4.12
N GLY A 112 3.90 -5.05 -3.98
CA GLY A 112 3.77 -5.73 -2.70
C GLY A 112 4.99 -5.50 -1.81
N VAL A 113 4.78 -4.94 -0.63
CA VAL A 113 5.82 -4.67 0.39
C VAL A 113 5.45 -5.35 1.72
N HIS A 114 6.27 -5.16 2.76
CA HIS A 114 5.98 -5.67 4.10
C HIS A 114 5.84 -7.21 4.15
N TRP A 115 6.79 -7.94 3.57
CA TRP A 115 6.82 -9.39 3.62
C TRP A 115 8.26 -9.92 3.68
N ARG A 116 8.48 -11.11 4.27
CA ARG A 116 9.74 -11.85 4.33
C ARG A 116 10.93 -11.19 5.07
N THR A 117 10.93 -9.91 5.35
CA THR A 117 12.09 -9.25 5.99
C THR A 117 12.23 -9.64 7.45
N ILE A 118 11.12 -9.77 8.15
CA ILE A 118 11.01 -10.20 9.55
C ILE A 118 9.84 -11.18 9.60
N GLU A 119 10.00 -12.29 10.33
CA GLU A 119 8.91 -13.22 10.62
C GLU A 119 8.01 -12.63 11.70
N LEU A 120 6.86 -12.11 11.28
CA LEU A 120 5.89 -11.43 12.14
C LEU A 120 4.61 -12.23 12.37
N SER A 121 4.41 -13.32 11.63
CA SER A 121 3.16 -14.06 11.53
C SER A 121 3.38 -15.48 11.01
N GLU A 122 2.31 -16.23 10.81
CA GLU A 122 2.38 -17.68 10.58
C GLU A 122 2.45 -18.07 9.09
N GLU A 123 2.32 -17.12 8.15
CA GLU A 123 2.44 -17.44 6.72
C GLU A 123 3.88 -17.78 6.32
N GLU A 124 4.01 -18.67 5.33
CA GLU A 124 5.31 -19.02 4.75
C GLU A 124 5.98 -17.83 4.07
N ALA A 125 7.31 -17.76 4.14
CA ALA A 125 8.10 -16.61 3.70
C ALA A 125 7.79 -16.11 2.28
N PHE A 126 7.45 -17.00 1.34
CA PHE A 126 7.15 -16.66 -0.07
C PHE A 126 5.68 -16.72 -0.42
N GLU A 127 4.81 -17.19 0.49
CA GLU A 127 3.38 -17.27 0.26
C GLU A 127 2.77 -15.91 -0.08
N PRO A 128 3.09 -14.81 0.64
CA PRO A 128 2.53 -13.49 0.32
C PRO A 128 2.77 -13.07 -1.13
N ALA A 129 4.01 -13.21 -1.60
CA ALA A 129 4.40 -12.85 -2.96
C ALA A 129 3.68 -13.68 -4.02
N ARG A 130 3.61 -15.01 -3.83
CA ARG A 130 2.92 -15.91 -4.74
C ARG A 130 1.45 -15.56 -4.83
N ARG A 131 0.75 -15.42 -3.68
CA ARG A 131 -0.69 -15.10 -3.63
C ARG A 131 -1.00 -13.73 -4.23
N PHE A 132 -0.13 -12.73 -3.97
CA PHE A 132 -0.28 -11.40 -4.54
C PHE A 132 -0.18 -11.43 -6.07
N THR A 133 0.81 -12.17 -6.62
CA THR A 133 0.98 -12.34 -8.06
C THR A 133 -0.23 -13.02 -8.69
N GLU A 134 -0.70 -14.10 -8.10
CA GLU A 134 -1.89 -14.84 -8.58
C GLU A 134 -3.15 -13.95 -8.58
N ALA A 135 -3.37 -13.20 -7.50
CA ALA A 135 -4.49 -12.28 -7.39
C ALA A 135 -4.41 -11.16 -8.42
N ALA A 136 -3.22 -10.63 -8.64
CA ALA A 136 -2.98 -9.56 -9.60
C ALA A 136 -3.19 -10.01 -11.04
N LEU A 137 -2.71 -11.20 -11.41
CA LEU A 137 -2.94 -11.80 -12.73
C LEU A 137 -4.44 -12.03 -12.98
N LYS A 138 -5.17 -12.55 -12.00
CA LYS A 138 -6.64 -12.69 -12.08
C LYS A 138 -7.32 -11.32 -12.28
N ALA A 139 -6.85 -10.30 -11.60
CA ALA A 139 -7.38 -8.95 -11.73
C ALA A 139 -7.09 -8.32 -13.09
N ALA A 140 -5.90 -8.52 -13.64
CA ALA A 140 -5.49 -8.01 -14.95
C ALA A 140 -6.27 -8.64 -16.10
N THR A 141 -6.67 -9.91 -16.01
CA THR A 141 -7.52 -10.57 -17.01
C THR A 141 -8.94 -10.01 -17.05
N THR A 142 -9.39 -9.36 -15.97
CA THR A 142 -10.71 -8.72 -15.88
C THR A 142 -10.69 -7.21 -16.14
N SER A 143 -9.51 -6.58 -16.17
CA SER A 143 -9.36 -5.14 -16.38
C SER A 143 -8.19 -4.83 -17.33
N LYS A 144 -8.43 -4.03 -18.36
CA LYS A 144 -7.43 -3.71 -19.41
C LYS A 144 -6.28 -2.78 -18.96
N THR A 145 -6.17 -2.40 -17.68
CA THR A 145 -5.35 -1.27 -17.25
C THR A 145 -4.46 -1.47 -16.01
N SER A 146 -4.28 -2.68 -15.50
CA SER A 146 -3.50 -2.84 -14.27
C SER A 146 -2.20 -3.61 -14.51
N HIS A 147 -1.06 -2.95 -14.32
CA HIS A 147 0.25 -3.60 -14.27
C HIS A 147 0.60 -3.91 -12.82
N CYS A 148 0.78 -5.19 -12.51
CA CYS A 148 1.21 -5.64 -11.19
C CYS A 148 2.64 -6.16 -11.27
N ARG A 149 3.52 -5.66 -10.40
CA ARG A 149 4.91 -6.11 -10.29
C ARG A 149 5.23 -6.49 -8.85
N LEU A 150 6.01 -7.56 -8.68
CA LEU A 150 6.66 -7.91 -7.44
C LEU A 150 8.09 -7.36 -7.45
N MET A 151 8.55 -6.83 -6.30
CA MET A 151 9.97 -6.59 -6.09
C MET A 151 10.63 -7.89 -5.63
N GLU A 152 11.51 -8.44 -6.45
CA GLU A 152 12.51 -9.39 -5.99
C GLU A 152 13.78 -8.62 -5.60
N ARG A 153 14.47 -9.10 -4.57
CA ARG A 153 15.54 -8.38 -3.86
C ARG A 153 16.82 -8.11 -4.68
N GLU A 154 16.92 -8.59 -5.91
CA GLU A 154 18.16 -8.56 -6.72
C GLU A 154 18.05 -7.85 -8.07
N SER A 155 16.91 -7.27 -8.42
CA SER A 155 16.78 -6.56 -9.69
C SER A 155 16.95 -5.06 -9.53
N HIS A 156 17.89 -4.48 -10.28
CA HIS A 156 18.03 -3.04 -10.46
C HIS A 156 16.77 -2.49 -11.13
N TRP A 157 16.16 -1.47 -10.52
CA TRP A 157 14.98 -0.83 -11.06
C TRP A 157 15.36 0.18 -12.14
N THR A 158 14.93 -0.05 -13.36
CA THR A 158 14.77 1.00 -14.37
C THR A 158 13.28 1.19 -14.59
N CYS A 159 12.76 2.34 -14.17
CA CYS A 159 11.42 2.77 -14.53
C CYS A 159 11.47 3.27 -15.99
N THR A 160 11.17 2.41 -16.95
CA THR A 160 10.96 2.82 -18.34
C THR A 160 9.49 3.14 -18.53
N ARG A 161 9.21 4.40 -18.73
CA ARG A 161 7.90 4.88 -19.19
C ARG A 161 7.80 4.56 -20.67
N GLU A 162 7.18 3.45 -21.04
CA GLU A 162 6.73 3.27 -22.42
C GLU A 162 5.49 4.14 -22.62
N TYR A 163 5.67 5.27 -23.29
CA TYR A 163 4.57 6.03 -23.85
C TYR A 163 4.02 5.23 -25.04
N LEU A 164 2.85 4.68 -24.90
CA LEU A 164 2.08 4.23 -26.04
C LEU A 164 1.57 5.48 -26.78
N SER A 165 2.18 5.73 -27.93
CA SER A 165 1.72 6.67 -28.96
C SER A 165 0.38 6.23 -29.53
#